data_739a5f76ede65a52104cbb0717d79d7d
#
_entry.id   739a5f76ede65a52104cbb0717d79d7d
#
_cell.length_a   1.000
_cell.length_b   1.000
_cell.length_c   1.000
_cell.angle_alpha   90.00
_cell.angle_beta   90.00
_cell.angle_gamma   90.00
#
_symmetry.space_group_name_H-M   'P 1'
#
loop_
_entity.id
_entity.type
_entity.pdbx_description
1 polymer ?
#
loop_
_entity_poly.entity_id
_entity_poly.type
_entity_poly.pdbx_seq_one_letter_code
_entity_poly.pdbx_strand_id
1 'polypeptide(L)'
;PSVNNFPRASFIRRFGSYLQLQKWDAISDRSDLEKFADLFMETERREDKEKVELPEEFTSLSSNHTPATGTSAYRYLQKRGLTKADILKWKIGYCFSGEYRNRVVIPSFDENGDCSYFIARSYTGDSYRYKNPRASKDIVFNDLFVDWSSDLILVEGVFDAIVAGNAVPILGSTLRPSSDLLRKIVFNDTPVYIALDPDARKKENRIIQMLLRY
;
A
#
# COMPACT_ATOMS: atom_id res chain seq x y z
N PRO A 1 -30.04 4.05 17.84
CA PRO A 1 -29.08 4.56 16.86
C PRO A 1 -29.70 4.38 15.50
N SER A 2 -29.82 5.46 14.72
CA SER A 2 -30.37 5.36 13.38
C SER A 2 -29.43 4.47 12.53
N VAL A 3 -30.00 3.60 11.71
CA VAL A 3 -29.29 2.67 10.83
C VAL A 3 -28.27 3.40 9.94
N ASN A 4 -28.47 4.69 9.72
CA ASN A 4 -27.60 5.57 8.95
C ASN A 4 -26.21 5.85 9.57
N ASN A 5 -25.99 5.49 10.85
CA ASN A 5 -24.73 5.74 11.55
C ASN A 5 -23.81 4.50 11.63
N PHE A 6 -24.20 3.36 11.04
CA PHE A 6 -23.31 2.22 10.96
C PHE A 6 -22.47 2.30 9.69
N PRO A 7 -21.14 2.26 9.78
CA PRO A 7 -20.30 2.05 8.60
C PRO A 7 -20.73 0.74 7.92
N ARG A 8 -20.95 0.79 6.61
CA ARG A 8 -21.49 -0.36 5.84
C ARG A 8 -20.60 -1.58 5.90
N ALA A 9 -19.28 -1.37 5.86
CA ALA A 9 -18.30 -2.44 6.00
C ALA A 9 -18.35 -3.11 7.38
N SER A 10 -18.52 -2.34 8.48
CA SER A 10 -18.74 -2.87 9.82
C SER A 10 -20.00 -3.71 9.92
N PHE A 11 -21.06 -3.28 9.24
CA PHE A 11 -22.31 -4.03 9.23
C PHE A 11 -22.11 -5.40 8.55
N ILE A 12 -21.54 -5.45 7.37
CA ILE A 12 -21.27 -6.70 6.63
C ILE A 12 -20.36 -7.62 7.42
N ARG A 13 -19.26 -7.11 7.96
CA ARG A 13 -18.33 -7.91 8.79
C ARG A 13 -18.98 -8.46 10.06
N ARG A 14 -19.86 -7.69 10.70
CA ARG A 14 -20.51 -8.06 11.96
C ARG A 14 -21.62 -9.07 11.79
N PHE A 15 -22.33 -9.01 10.68
CA PHE A 15 -23.52 -9.81 10.44
C PHE A 15 -23.35 -10.85 9.32
N GLY A 16 -22.38 -10.68 8.42
CA GLY A 16 -21.80 -11.62 7.44
C GLY A 16 -22.72 -12.62 6.71
N SER A 17 -24.04 -12.56 6.88
CA SER A 17 -24.96 -13.45 6.23
C SER A 17 -25.82 -12.73 5.17
N TYR A 18 -26.08 -13.42 4.07
CA TYR A 18 -26.92 -12.94 2.98
C TYR A 18 -28.32 -12.47 3.46
N LEU A 19 -28.92 -13.14 4.46
CA LEU A 19 -30.20 -12.77 5.05
C LEU A 19 -30.16 -11.43 5.80
N GLN A 20 -29.05 -11.09 6.39
CA GLN A 20 -28.86 -9.82 7.09
C GLN A 20 -28.58 -8.69 6.11
N LEU A 21 -27.88 -8.98 5.02
CA LEU A 21 -27.75 -8.08 3.88
C LEU A 21 -29.12 -7.75 3.28
N GLN A 22 -29.98 -8.74 3.07
CA GLN A 22 -31.35 -8.52 2.57
C GLN A 22 -32.19 -7.65 3.52
N LYS A 23 -32.08 -7.85 4.84
CA LYS A 23 -32.78 -7.00 5.83
C LYS A 23 -32.24 -5.57 5.84
N TRP A 24 -30.95 -5.41 5.60
CA TRP A 24 -30.31 -4.10 5.48
C TRP A 24 -30.68 -3.40 4.18
N ASP A 25 -30.80 -4.15 3.07
CA ASP A 25 -31.26 -3.69 1.76
C ASP A 25 -32.68 -3.08 1.82
N ALA A 26 -33.54 -3.64 2.67
CA ALA A 26 -34.88 -3.10 2.90
C ALA A 26 -34.92 -1.76 3.67
N ILE A 27 -33.79 -1.36 4.27
CA ILE A 27 -33.70 -0.19 5.17
C ILE A 27 -32.77 0.90 4.62
N SER A 28 -31.83 0.55 3.72
CA SER A 28 -30.85 1.48 3.15
C SER A 28 -31.17 1.85 1.71
N ASP A 29 -30.65 3.01 1.28
CA ASP A 29 -30.83 3.45 -0.08
C ASP A 29 -30.15 2.46 -1.06
N ARG A 30 -30.91 1.93 -2.03
CA ARG A 30 -30.46 0.97 -3.04
C ARG A 30 -29.21 1.42 -3.77
N SER A 31 -29.09 2.72 -4.04
CA SER A 31 -27.94 3.31 -4.73
C SER A 31 -26.61 3.06 -4.01
N ASP A 32 -26.66 2.90 -2.73
CA ASP A 32 -25.47 2.71 -1.89
C ASP A 32 -25.00 1.26 -1.85
N LEU A 33 -25.93 0.30 -1.94
CA LEU A 33 -25.63 -1.12 -2.06
C LEU A 33 -25.09 -1.48 -3.44
N GLU A 34 -25.63 -0.87 -4.49
CA GLU A 34 -25.11 -1.04 -5.85
C GLU A 34 -23.67 -0.57 -5.93
N LYS A 35 -23.34 0.61 -5.38
CA LYS A 35 -21.95 1.11 -5.31
C LYS A 35 -21.02 0.19 -4.53
N PHE A 36 -21.54 -0.41 -3.45
CA PHE A 36 -20.78 -1.36 -2.66
C PHE A 36 -20.58 -2.68 -3.40
N ALA A 37 -21.62 -3.20 -4.06
CA ALA A 37 -21.54 -4.40 -4.88
C ALA A 37 -20.57 -4.22 -6.06
N ASP A 38 -20.62 -3.08 -6.74
CA ASP A 38 -19.70 -2.76 -7.84
C ASP A 38 -18.23 -2.79 -7.40
N LEU A 39 -17.94 -2.35 -6.17
CA LEU A 39 -16.60 -2.40 -5.59
C LEU A 39 -16.05 -3.84 -5.51
N PHE A 40 -16.91 -4.84 -5.32
CA PHE A 40 -16.53 -6.26 -5.17
C PHE A 40 -16.67 -7.07 -6.48
N MET A 41 -17.62 -6.72 -7.35
CA MET A 41 -17.83 -7.44 -8.61
C MET A 41 -16.65 -7.29 -9.59
N GLU A 42 -15.92 -6.17 -9.53
CA GLU A 42 -14.67 -6.01 -10.30
C GLU A 42 -13.52 -6.89 -9.80
N THR A 43 -13.62 -7.45 -8.59
CA THR A 43 -12.56 -8.27 -7.98
C THR A 43 -12.40 -9.61 -8.68
N GLU A 44 -13.50 -10.23 -9.11
CA GLU A 44 -13.47 -11.54 -9.79
C GLU A 44 -12.79 -11.51 -11.17
N ARG A 45 -12.58 -10.31 -11.74
CA ARG A 45 -11.94 -10.14 -13.06
C ARG A 45 -10.42 -9.93 -12.99
N ARG A 46 -9.81 -9.86 -11.80
CA ARG A 46 -8.39 -9.53 -11.63
C ARG A 46 -7.54 -10.69 -11.10
N GLU A 47 -7.85 -11.92 -11.48
CA GLU A 47 -7.15 -13.10 -10.96
C GLU A 47 -5.67 -13.25 -11.38
N ASP A 48 -5.19 -12.48 -12.36
CA ASP A 48 -3.78 -12.48 -12.77
C ASP A 48 -3.09 -11.14 -12.44
N LYS A 49 -2.73 -10.94 -11.18
CA LYS A 49 -1.79 -9.85 -10.85
C LYS A 49 -0.41 -10.24 -11.42
N GLU A 50 0.10 -9.38 -12.28
CA GLU A 50 1.42 -9.55 -12.88
C GLU A 50 2.49 -9.60 -11.76
N LYS A 51 3.17 -10.76 -11.64
CA LYS A 51 4.30 -10.90 -10.71
C LYS A 51 5.47 -10.09 -11.24
N VAL A 52 6.04 -9.28 -10.37
CA VAL A 52 7.21 -8.48 -10.69
C VAL A 52 8.45 -9.17 -10.16
N GLU A 53 9.41 -9.45 -11.03
CA GLU A 53 10.70 -9.95 -10.61
C GLU A 53 11.59 -8.82 -10.10
N LEU A 54 12.33 -9.09 -9.03
CA LEU A 54 13.37 -8.18 -8.57
C LEU A 54 14.51 -8.15 -9.61
N PRO A 55 15.26 -7.03 -9.73
CA PRO A 55 16.40 -6.97 -10.62
C PRO A 55 17.39 -8.12 -10.38
N GLU A 56 17.94 -8.71 -11.44
CA GLU A 56 18.94 -9.79 -11.33
C GLU A 56 20.14 -9.39 -10.44
N GLU A 57 20.51 -8.11 -10.51
CA GLU A 57 21.60 -7.54 -9.73
C GLU A 57 21.21 -7.16 -8.29
N PHE A 58 19.98 -7.47 -7.85
CA PHE A 58 19.53 -7.18 -6.51
C PHE A 58 20.33 -7.93 -5.45
N THR A 59 20.88 -7.16 -4.50
CA THR A 59 21.60 -7.70 -3.35
C THR A 59 20.90 -7.26 -2.07
N SER A 60 20.48 -8.22 -1.25
CA SER A 60 19.81 -7.95 0.02
C SER A 60 20.75 -7.28 1.03
N LEU A 61 20.26 -6.26 1.74
CA LEU A 61 20.90 -5.66 2.90
C LEU A 61 20.41 -6.29 4.23
N SER A 62 19.54 -7.29 4.15
CA SER A 62 18.97 -7.97 5.34
C SER A 62 19.94 -8.98 5.96
N SER A 63 21.10 -9.22 5.38
CA SER A 63 22.10 -10.12 5.95
C SER A 63 22.82 -9.50 7.15
N ASN A 64 23.41 -10.36 8.01
CA ASN A 64 24.22 -9.92 9.14
C ASN A 64 25.51 -9.21 8.73
N HIS A 65 25.93 -9.40 7.48
CA HIS A 65 27.13 -8.79 6.93
C HIS A 65 26.77 -8.00 5.68
N THR A 66 26.96 -6.68 5.72
CA THR A 66 26.78 -5.80 4.55
C THR A 66 28.02 -5.87 3.68
N PRO A 67 27.94 -6.32 2.43
CA PRO A 67 29.07 -6.28 1.50
C PRO A 67 29.65 -4.88 1.36
N ALA A 68 30.93 -4.77 1.06
CA ALA A 68 31.60 -3.47 0.86
C ALA A 68 30.86 -2.60 -0.18
N THR A 69 30.35 -3.21 -1.25
CA THR A 69 29.54 -2.56 -2.31
C THR A 69 28.21 -1.99 -1.79
N GLY A 70 27.67 -2.55 -0.72
CA GLY A 70 26.41 -2.13 -0.10
C GLY A 70 26.54 -1.02 0.95
N THR A 71 27.77 -0.67 1.36
CA THR A 71 28.00 0.28 2.46
C THR A 71 27.37 1.65 2.21
N SER A 72 27.45 2.17 1.00
CA SER A 72 26.86 3.48 0.63
C SER A 72 25.34 3.44 0.65
N ALA A 73 24.74 2.36 0.15
CA ALA A 73 23.29 2.16 0.20
C ALA A 73 22.80 2.06 1.65
N TYR A 74 23.49 1.30 2.49
CA TYR A 74 23.16 1.16 3.91
C TYR A 74 23.24 2.50 4.65
N ARG A 75 24.32 3.27 4.47
CA ARG A 75 24.47 4.63 5.05
C ARG A 75 23.36 5.57 4.59
N TYR A 76 22.95 5.48 3.34
CA TYR A 76 21.84 6.27 2.81
C TYR A 76 20.54 5.96 3.54
N LEU A 77 20.22 4.69 3.77
CA LEU A 77 19.03 4.26 4.52
C LEU A 77 19.08 4.75 5.96
N GLN A 78 20.23 4.61 6.64
CA GLN A 78 20.40 5.14 8.00
C GLN A 78 20.20 6.68 8.08
N LYS A 79 20.73 7.44 7.11
CA LYS A 79 20.48 8.89 7.04
C LYS A 79 19.02 9.26 6.82
N ARG A 80 18.21 8.31 6.32
CA ARG A 80 16.77 8.44 6.19
C ARG A 80 15.99 7.98 7.42
N GLY A 81 16.68 7.64 8.49
CA GLY A 81 16.08 7.22 9.76
C GLY A 81 15.71 5.73 9.83
N LEU A 82 16.05 4.93 8.81
CA LEU A 82 15.74 3.50 8.83
C LEU A 82 16.72 2.74 9.73
N THR A 83 16.15 1.87 10.55
CA THR A 83 16.90 0.96 11.42
C THR A 83 17.26 -0.34 10.69
N LYS A 84 18.12 -1.15 11.31
CA LYS A 84 18.42 -2.50 10.80
C LYS A 84 17.17 -3.39 10.80
N ALA A 85 16.28 -3.22 11.79
CA ALA A 85 15.02 -3.94 11.86
C ALA A 85 14.09 -3.61 10.70
N ASP A 86 14.01 -2.33 10.31
CA ASP A 86 13.23 -1.89 9.14
C ASP A 86 13.77 -2.49 7.85
N ILE A 87 15.09 -2.45 7.67
CA ILE A 87 15.75 -3.03 6.48
C ILE A 87 15.45 -4.54 6.39
N LEU A 88 15.48 -5.24 7.51
CA LEU A 88 15.16 -6.67 7.57
C LEU A 88 13.68 -6.92 7.29
N LYS A 89 12.78 -6.22 8.00
CA LYS A 89 11.32 -6.37 7.85
C LYS A 89 10.89 -6.13 6.40
N TRP A 90 11.37 -5.04 5.80
CA TRP A 90 11.00 -4.63 4.45
C TRP A 90 11.83 -5.30 3.36
N LYS A 91 12.73 -6.24 3.70
CA LYS A 91 13.59 -6.97 2.74
C LYS A 91 14.37 -6.04 1.82
N ILE A 92 14.79 -4.88 2.33
CA ILE A 92 15.45 -3.84 1.53
C ILE A 92 16.81 -4.34 1.04
N GLY A 93 17.10 -4.04 -0.21
CA GLY A 93 18.37 -4.32 -0.84
C GLY A 93 18.86 -3.15 -1.69
N TYR A 94 19.82 -3.43 -2.53
CA TYR A 94 20.42 -2.47 -3.45
C TYR A 94 20.90 -3.15 -4.71
N CYS A 95 21.13 -2.34 -5.76
CA CYS A 95 21.81 -2.75 -6.98
C CYS A 95 23.09 -1.93 -7.15
N PHE A 96 24.23 -2.62 -7.24
CA PHE A 96 25.53 -1.99 -7.46
C PHE A 96 25.84 -1.81 -8.95
N SER A 97 25.28 -2.65 -9.80
CA SER A 97 25.48 -2.70 -11.25
C SER A 97 24.14 -2.75 -11.98
N GLY A 98 24.17 -2.96 -13.29
CA GLY A 98 23.01 -3.20 -14.13
C GLY A 98 22.08 -2.01 -14.32
N GLU A 99 20.87 -2.34 -14.68
CA GLU A 99 19.82 -1.34 -14.98
C GLU A 99 19.46 -0.46 -13.80
N TYR A 100 19.44 -1.03 -12.58
CA TYR A 100 19.10 -0.35 -11.34
C TYR A 100 20.33 0.09 -10.53
N ARG A 101 21.47 0.21 -11.19
CA ARG A 101 22.73 0.63 -10.56
C ARG A 101 22.54 1.85 -9.66
N ASN A 102 23.25 1.83 -8.52
CA ASN A 102 23.27 2.89 -7.51
C ASN A 102 21.89 3.21 -6.91
N ARG A 103 21.01 2.21 -6.81
CA ARG A 103 19.69 2.35 -6.19
C ARG A 103 19.51 1.41 -5.02
N VAL A 104 18.88 1.92 -3.95
CA VAL A 104 18.23 1.08 -2.97
C VAL A 104 16.93 0.58 -3.58
N VAL A 105 16.62 -0.68 -3.36
CA VAL A 105 15.42 -1.35 -3.85
C VAL A 105 14.60 -1.79 -2.65
N ILE A 106 13.34 -1.35 -2.61
CA ILE A 106 12.38 -1.67 -1.55
C ILE A 106 11.27 -2.49 -2.21
N PRO A 107 11.26 -3.82 -2.01
CA PRO A 107 10.21 -4.69 -2.55
C PRO A 107 8.85 -4.42 -1.91
N SER A 108 7.81 -4.74 -2.65
CA SER A 108 6.43 -4.83 -2.19
C SER A 108 5.93 -6.25 -2.38
N PHE A 109 5.42 -6.85 -1.32
CA PHE A 109 4.85 -8.18 -1.35
C PHE A 109 3.34 -8.11 -1.16
N ASP A 110 2.62 -8.90 -1.96
CA ASP A 110 1.19 -9.08 -1.79
C ASP A 110 0.88 -10.01 -0.60
N GLU A 111 -0.39 -10.26 -0.36
CA GLU A 111 -0.88 -11.14 0.72
C GLU A 111 -0.39 -12.58 0.62
N ASN A 112 0.00 -13.05 -0.56
CA ASN A 112 0.55 -14.39 -0.80
C ASN A 112 2.07 -14.45 -0.62
N GLY A 113 2.72 -13.30 -0.45
CA GLY A 113 4.18 -13.18 -0.38
C GLY A 113 4.87 -13.09 -1.73
N ASP A 114 4.13 -12.95 -2.82
CA ASP A 114 4.67 -12.70 -4.15
C ASP A 114 5.07 -11.22 -4.31
N CYS A 115 6.20 -10.97 -5.00
CA CYS A 115 6.61 -9.60 -5.28
C CYS A 115 5.65 -8.97 -6.30
N SER A 116 4.89 -7.95 -5.87
CA SER A 116 3.90 -7.24 -6.68
C SER A 116 4.44 -5.95 -7.29
N TYR A 117 5.47 -5.37 -6.68
CA TYR A 117 6.09 -4.13 -7.09
C TYR A 117 7.44 -3.93 -6.40
N PHE A 118 8.19 -2.91 -6.77
CA PHE A 118 9.30 -2.40 -5.97
C PHE A 118 9.53 -0.91 -6.25
N ILE A 119 10.10 -0.22 -5.30
CA ILE A 119 10.62 1.14 -5.46
C ILE A 119 12.13 1.07 -5.53
N ALA A 120 12.70 1.64 -6.60
CA ALA A 120 14.15 1.76 -6.73
C ALA A 120 14.56 3.25 -6.72
N ARG A 121 15.26 3.66 -5.65
CA ARG A 121 15.66 5.04 -5.42
C ARG A 121 17.17 5.19 -5.41
N SER A 122 17.68 6.17 -6.19
CA SER A 122 19.10 6.50 -6.20
C SER A 122 19.60 6.94 -4.82
N TYR A 123 20.75 6.42 -4.40
CA TYR A 123 21.47 6.84 -3.19
C TYR A 123 22.70 7.72 -3.51
N THR A 124 22.95 8.02 -4.78
CA THR A 124 24.09 8.84 -5.25
C THR A 124 23.67 10.24 -5.69
N GLY A 125 22.36 10.55 -5.71
CA GLY A 125 21.87 11.88 -6.07
C GLY A 125 21.68 12.11 -7.56
N ASP A 126 21.51 11.04 -8.35
CA ASP A 126 21.22 11.12 -9.78
C ASP A 126 19.98 11.98 -10.06
N SER A 127 19.93 12.61 -11.25
CA SER A 127 18.80 13.42 -11.72
C SER A 127 17.49 12.62 -11.72
N TYR A 128 17.54 11.35 -12.06
CA TYR A 128 16.42 10.41 -11.95
C TYR A 128 16.41 9.75 -10.57
N ARG A 129 15.73 10.39 -9.62
CA ARG A 129 15.65 9.90 -8.24
C ARG A 129 15.03 8.52 -8.13
N TYR A 130 14.03 8.21 -8.94
CA TYR A 130 13.29 6.94 -8.93
C TYR A 130 13.35 6.28 -10.31
N LYS A 131 13.53 4.96 -10.31
CA LYS A 131 13.39 4.10 -11.47
C LYS A 131 12.63 2.85 -11.03
N ASN A 132 11.34 2.84 -11.25
CA ASN A 132 10.47 1.77 -10.80
C ASN A 132 10.17 0.79 -11.94
N PRO A 133 9.68 -0.45 -11.65
CA PRO A 133 9.28 -1.40 -12.68
C PRO A 133 8.13 -0.86 -13.52
N ARG A 134 8.00 -1.36 -14.74
CA ARG A 134 6.87 -1.09 -15.62
C ARG A 134 5.70 -2.03 -15.27
N ALA A 135 5.10 -1.80 -14.12
CA ALA A 135 3.98 -2.58 -13.61
C ALA A 135 2.89 -1.66 -13.07
N SER A 136 1.70 -2.21 -12.85
CA SER A 136 0.59 -1.47 -12.25
C SER A 136 0.96 -0.94 -10.88
N LYS A 137 0.58 0.30 -10.59
CA LYS A 137 0.65 0.89 -9.24
C LYS A 137 -0.66 0.72 -8.46
N ASP A 138 -1.64 0.07 -9.04
CA ASP A 138 -2.90 -0.26 -8.37
C ASP A 138 -2.69 -1.53 -7.54
N ILE A 139 -1.95 -1.38 -6.48
CA ILE A 139 -1.57 -2.39 -5.50
C ILE A 139 -1.70 -1.81 -4.10
N VAL A 140 -1.78 -2.67 -3.10
CA VAL A 140 -1.46 -2.31 -1.72
C VAL A 140 0.03 -2.56 -1.51
N PHE A 141 0.81 -1.49 -1.35
CA PHE A 141 2.26 -1.64 -1.19
C PHE A 141 2.57 -2.34 0.13
N ASN A 142 3.24 -3.48 0.03
CA ASN A 142 3.60 -4.36 1.15
C ASN A 142 2.41 -4.87 1.97
N ASP A 143 1.35 -5.25 1.27
CA ASP A 143 0.11 -5.80 1.82
C ASP A 143 0.33 -6.92 2.85
N LEU A 144 1.34 -7.78 2.60
CA LEU A 144 1.77 -8.85 3.51
C LEU A 144 2.03 -8.37 4.95
N PHE A 145 2.44 -7.11 5.13
CA PHE A 145 2.80 -6.56 6.44
C PHE A 145 1.78 -5.58 7.01
N VAL A 146 0.66 -5.36 6.31
CA VAL A 146 -0.42 -4.48 6.78
C VAL A 146 -1.27 -5.22 7.81
N ASP A 147 -1.40 -4.64 8.99
CA ASP A 147 -2.39 -5.07 9.97
C ASP A 147 -3.71 -4.35 9.70
N TRP A 148 -4.61 -5.05 9.01
CA TRP A 148 -5.92 -4.52 8.64
C TRP A 148 -6.88 -4.39 9.82
N SER A 149 -6.56 -4.98 10.98
CA SER A 149 -7.37 -4.89 12.20
C SER A 149 -7.04 -3.66 13.06
N SER A 150 -5.95 -2.97 12.73
CA SER A 150 -5.45 -1.78 13.43
C SER A 150 -5.58 -0.53 12.56
N ASP A 151 -5.44 0.63 13.16
CA ASP A 151 -5.43 1.92 12.46
C ASP A 151 -4.38 1.93 11.34
N LEU A 152 -4.78 2.33 10.14
CA LEU A 152 -3.93 2.42 8.95
C LEU A 152 -3.58 3.86 8.64
N ILE A 153 -2.30 4.13 8.39
CA ILE A 153 -1.84 5.46 8.01
C ILE A 153 -1.57 5.49 6.50
N LEU A 154 -2.26 6.37 5.77
CA LEU A 154 -1.97 6.64 4.37
C LEU A 154 -0.92 7.75 4.26
N VAL A 155 0.20 7.43 3.63
CA VAL A 155 1.34 8.36 3.46
C VAL A 155 1.66 8.57 1.98
N GLU A 156 2.50 9.55 1.66
CA GLU A 156 2.82 9.83 0.27
C GLU A 156 3.85 8.85 -0.30
N GLY A 157 4.90 8.55 0.43
CA GLY A 157 6.05 7.79 -0.03
C GLY A 157 6.37 6.56 0.81
N VAL A 158 7.15 5.65 0.22
CA VAL A 158 7.51 4.38 0.88
C VAL A 158 8.38 4.58 2.12
N PHE A 159 9.24 5.61 2.16
CA PHE A 159 10.06 5.88 3.34
C PHE A 159 9.22 6.32 4.54
N ASP A 160 8.17 7.10 4.27
CA ASP A 160 7.24 7.56 5.30
C ASP A 160 6.45 6.36 5.85
N ALA A 161 6.04 5.43 4.97
CA ALA A 161 5.37 4.19 5.38
C ALA A 161 6.25 3.32 6.29
N ILE A 162 7.53 3.18 5.99
CA ILE A 162 8.46 2.39 6.82
C ILE A 162 8.54 2.97 8.24
N VAL A 163 8.62 4.29 8.36
CA VAL A 163 8.78 4.98 9.64
C VAL A 163 7.46 5.04 10.41
N ALA A 164 6.34 5.19 9.73
CA ALA A 164 5.02 5.32 10.36
C ALA A 164 4.47 3.99 10.93
N GLY A 165 5.03 2.84 10.57
CA GLY A 165 4.67 1.54 11.13
C GLY A 165 3.56 0.83 10.36
N ASN A 166 2.29 0.87 10.79
CA ASN A 166 1.16 0.32 10.03
C ASN A 166 0.68 1.35 8.99
N ALA A 167 1.41 1.46 7.89
CA ALA A 167 1.18 2.49 6.91
C ALA A 167 1.35 1.99 5.47
N VAL A 168 0.57 2.58 4.56
CA VAL A 168 0.61 2.28 3.12
C VAL A 168 0.88 3.56 2.33
N PRO A 169 1.89 3.56 1.44
CA PRO A 169 2.15 4.69 0.57
C PRO A 169 1.20 4.68 -0.63
N ILE A 170 0.67 5.85 -0.99
CA ILE A 170 -0.21 5.99 -2.16
C ILE A 170 0.54 6.12 -3.50
N LEU A 171 1.88 6.09 -3.48
CA LEU A 171 2.79 6.04 -4.65
C LEU A 171 2.50 7.06 -5.75
N GLY A 172 2.08 8.27 -5.37
CA GLY A 172 1.70 9.32 -6.33
C GLY A 172 0.33 9.12 -6.98
N SER A 173 -0.39 8.04 -6.67
CA SER A 173 -1.75 7.78 -7.14
C SER A 173 -2.80 8.55 -6.32
N THR A 174 -4.02 8.59 -6.83
CA THR A 174 -5.21 8.97 -6.05
C THR A 174 -6.00 7.71 -5.73
N LEU A 175 -6.59 7.65 -4.55
CA LEU A 175 -7.51 6.57 -4.20
C LEU A 175 -8.72 6.61 -5.14
N ARG A 176 -8.98 5.52 -5.85
CA ARG A 176 -10.11 5.38 -6.78
C ARG A 176 -11.09 4.35 -6.25
N PRO A 177 -12.37 4.40 -6.66
CA PRO A 177 -13.34 3.36 -6.27
C PRO A 177 -12.85 1.93 -6.60
N SER A 178 -12.18 1.78 -7.74
CA SER A 178 -11.65 0.49 -8.21
C SER A 178 -10.28 0.11 -7.64
N SER A 179 -9.67 0.92 -6.77
CA SER A 179 -8.33 0.60 -6.26
C SER A 179 -8.35 -0.50 -5.22
N ASP A 180 -7.35 -1.40 -5.27
CA ASP A 180 -7.20 -2.49 -4.31
C ASP A 180 -7.12 -1.98 -2.87
N LEU A 181 -6.41 -0.87 -2.66
CA LEU A 181 -6.27 -0.25 -1.35
C LEU A 181 -7.62 0.18 -0.76
N LEU A 182 -8.47 0.88 -1.55
CA LEU A 182 -9.80 1.29 -1.06
C LEU A 182 -10.66 0.08 -0.72
N ARG A 183 -10.66 -0.93 -1.58
CA ARG A 183 -11.45 -2.16 -1.34
C ARG A 183 -11.03 -2.86 -0.06
N LYS A 184 -9.73 -3.00 0.19
CA LYS A 184 -9.23 -3.62 1.43
C LYS A 184 -9.55 -2.80 2.67
N ILE A 185 -9.44 -1.48 2.60
CA ILE A 185 -9.86 -0.59 3.70
C ILE A 185 -11.34 -0.79 4.03
N VAL A 186 -12.21 -0.76 3.01
CA VAL A 186 -13.66 -0.89 3.18
C VAL A 186 -14.03 -2.31 3.65
N PHE A 187 -13.42 -3.34 3.05
CA PHE A 187 -13.68 -4.74 3.40
C PHE A 187 -13.33 -5.06 4.86
N ASN A 188 -12.21 -4.54 5.34
CA ASN A 188 -11.73 -4.79 6.69
C ASN A 188 -12.29 -3.79 7.73
N ASP A 189 -13.06 -2.78 7.30
CA ASP A 189 -13.53 -1.68 8.17
C ASP A 189 -12.37 -1.02 8.93
N THR A 190 -11.27 -0.80 8.23
CA THR A 190 -10.03 -0.32 8.83
C THR A 190 -10.10 1.19 9.05
N PRO A 191 -9.90 1.69 10.29
CA PRO A 191 -9.79 3.12 10.54
C PRO A 191 -8.58 3.71 9.81
N VAL A 192 -8.74 4.86 9.17
CA VAL A 192 -7.70 5.46 8.33
C VAL A 192 -7.30 6.84 8.82
N TYR A 193 -6.00 7.04 8.99
CA TYR A 193 -5.37 8.34 9.16
C TYR A 193 -4.66 8.75 7.87
N ILE A 194 -4.74 10.02 7.50
CA ILE A 194 -4.10 10.54 6.29
C ILE A 194 -2.97 11.47 6.71
N ALA A 195 -1.74 11.13 6.34
CA ALA A 195 -0.53 11.87 6.65
C ALA A 195 0.28 12.11 5.35
N LEU A 196 -0.24 13.01 4.51
CA LEU A 196 0.41 13.42 3.27
C LEU A 196 1.26 14.68 3.49
N ASP A 197 2.13 14.98 2.52
CA ASP A 197 2.93 16.19 2.54
C ASP A 197 2.03 17.45 2.54
N PRO A 198 2.45 18.55 3.20
CA PRO A 198 1.61 19.75 3.36
C PRO A 198 1.16 20.42 2.05
N ASP A 199 1.86 20.18 0.96
CA ASP A 199 1.51 20.65 -0.39
C ASP A 199 0.47 19.76 -1.11
N ALA A 200 0.18 18.58 -0.58
CA ALA A 200 -0.75 17.61 -1.16
C ALA A 200 -2.23 17.80 -0.74
N ARG A 201 -2.63 18.94 -0.15
CA ARG A 201 -3.99 19.19 0.39
C ARG A 201 -5.14 18.86 -0.57
N LYS A 202 -4.98 19.15 -1.86
CA LYS A 202 -6.02 18.83 -2.86
C LYS A 202 -6.21 17.32 -3.03
N LYS A 203 -5.13 16.58 -2.91
CA LYS A 203 -5.12 15.12 -2.99
C LYS A 203 -5.70 14.51 -1.71
N GLU A 204 -5.29 15.02 -0.56
CA GLU A 204 -5.83 14.66 0.74
C GLU A 204 -7.35 14.81 0.77
N ASN A 205 -7.89 15.96 0.39
CA ASN A 205 -9.34 16.20 0.33
C ASN A 205 -10.06 15.21 -0.61
N ARG A 206 -9.47 14.84 -1.75
CA ARG A 206 -10.06 13.84 -2.65
C ARG A 206 -10.12 12.46 -2.00
N ILE A 207 -9.07 12.07 -1.27
CA ILE A 207 -9.02 10.80 -0.54
C ILE A 207 -10.07 10.80 0.57
N ILE A 208 -10.16 11.88 1.37
CA ILE A 208 -11.19 12.02 2.40
C ILE A 208 -12.58 11.87 1.80
N GLN A 209 -12.89 12.61 0.74
CA GLN A 209 -14.18 12.54 0.06
C GLN A 209 -14.47 11.16 -0.52
N MET A 210 -13.45 10.41 -0.91
CA MET A 210 -13.61 9.04 -1.37
C MET A 210 -13.93 8.09 -0.22
N LEU A 211 -13.19 8.16 0.88
CA LEU A 211 -13.39 7.31 2.06
C LEU A 211 -14.75 7.56 2.73
N LEU A 212 -15.22 8.82 2.77
CA LEU A 212 -16.52 9.16 3.36
C LEU A 212 -17.74 8.63 2.58
N ARG A 213 -17.54 8.05 1.39
CA ARG A 213 -18.63 7.45 0.60
C ARG A 213 -18.96 6.02 1.06
N TYR A 214 -18.07 5.40 1.78
CA TYR A 214 -18.16 4.03 2.26
C TYR A 214 -18.09 3.94 3.78
#